data_095630a3fa7f81d12f23ae4069201209
#
_entry.id   095630a3fa7f81d12f23ae4069201209
#
_cell.length_a   1.000
_cell.length_b   1.000
_cell.length_c   1.000
_cell.angle_alpha   90.00
_cell.angle_beta   90.00
_cell.angle_gamma   90.00
#
_symmetry.space_group_name_H-M   'P 1'
#
loop_
_entity.id
_entity.type
_entity.pdbx_description
1 polymer ?
#
loop_
_entity_poly.entity_id
_entity_poly.type
_entity_poly.pdbx_seq_one_letter_code
_entity_poly.pdbx_strand_id
1 'polypeptide(L)'
;GKIVLSKVQNVSEEKKEETIAHLNRTLEQAGCRRQFSDAEILQKNWDDLTEDDFKMLSECSYRSEDYRKLDFGEQQTFDSLCFLEPKITEEALKKAAEAIFADPSCGNVFRIKGIVKTGETVWSEINATREQMTFQAVPESQEVLIVIGAGLSKERISGILGIK
;
A
#
# COMPACT_ATOMS: atom_id res chain seq x y z
N GLY A 1 5.27 19.21 15.35
CA GLY A 1 5.53 18.18 14.34
C GLY A 1 5.13 18.67 12.95
N LYS A 2 5.55 17.94 11.95
CA LYS A 2 5.23 18.17 10.54
C LYS A 2 4.50 16.95 9.99
N ILE A 3 3.79 17.12 8.88
CA ILE A 3 3.15 16.02 8.16
C ILE A 3 3.85 15.87 6.82
N VAL A 4 4.02 14.63 6.39
CA VAL A 4 4.49 14.30 5.04
C VAL A 4 3.38 13.57 4.32
N LEU A 5 2.89 14.14 3.21
CA LEU A 5 2.02 13.44 2.28
C LEU A 5 2.88 12.68 1.28
N SER A 6 2.91 11.36 1.40
CA SER A 6 3.65 10.50 0.46
C SER A 6 2.78 10.09 -0.73
N LYS A 7 3.42 9.66 -1.83
CA LYS A 7 2.77 9.17 -3.06
C LYS A 7 1.89 10.23 -3.73
N VAL A 8 2.38 11.47 -3.77
CA VAL A 8 1.66 12.61 -4.36
C VAL A 8 1.94 12.83 -5.85
N GLN A 9 2.80 12.00 -6.47
CA GLN A 9 3.30 12.16 -7.84
C GLN A 9 2.19 12.27 -8.90
N ASN A 10 1.12 11.50 -8.71
CA ASN A 10 0.00 11.43 -9.66
C ASN A 10 -1.32 11.92 -9.03
N VAL A 11 -1.22 12.79 -8.02
CA VAL A 11 -2.40 13.31 -7.30
C VAL A 11 -2.61 14.77 -7.69
N SER A 12 -3.86 15.14 -8.06
CA SER A 12 -4.22 16.52 -8.37
C SER A 12 -4.11 17.42 -7.13
N GLU A 13 -3.87 18.70 -7.33
CA GLU A 13 -3.82 19.69 -6.23
C GLU A 13 -5.13 19.71 -5.45
N GLU A 14 -6.28 19.66 -6.14
CA GLU A 14 -7.60 19.59 -5.52
C GLU A 14 -7.71 18.40 -4.54
N LYS A 15 -7.18 17.22 -4.92
CA LYS A 15 -7.20 16.03 -4.06
C LYS A 15 -6.26 16.16 -2.85
N LYS A 16 -5.15 16.85 -3.00
CA LYS A 16 -4.24 17.15 -1.90
C LYS A 16 -4.92 18.10 -0.90
N GLU A 17 -5.54 19.18 -1.38
CA GLU A 17 -6.29 20.13 -0.57
C GLU A 17 -7.46 19.45 0.16
N GLU A 18 -8.22 18.59 -0.52
CA GLU A 18 -9.29 17.80 0.08
C GLU A 18 -8.78 16.90 1.21
N THR A 19 -7.61 16.27 0.99
CA THR A 19 -6.96 15.40 1.99
C THR A 19 -6.55 16.19 3.23
N ILE A 20 -5.96 17.36 3.06
CA ILE A 20 -5.56 18.26 4.15
C ILE A 20 -6.80 18.76 4.92
N ALA A 21 -7.83 19.16 4.20
CA ALA A 21 -9.09 19.58 4.81
C ALA A 21 -9.75 18.43 5.59
N HIS A 22 -9.72 17.21 5.06
CA HIS A 22 -10.22 16.03 5.75
C HIS A 22 -9.42 15.74 7.02
N LEU A 23 -8.09 15.81 6.96
CA LEU A 23 -7.21 15.65 8.12
C LEU A 23 -7.59 16.64 9.23
N ASN A 24 -7.68 17.92 8.90
CA ASN A 24 -8.01 18.97 9.87
C ASN A 24 -9.40 18.77 10.49
N ARG A 25 -10.40 18.40 9.71
CA ARG A 25 -11.74 18.04 10.23
C ARG A 25 -11.69 16.84 11.18
N THR A 26 -10.90 15.82 10.85
CA THR A 26 -10.74 14.63 11.70
C THR A 26 -10.08 14.97 13.04
N LEU A 27 -9.07 15.84 13.03
CA LEU A 27 -8.43 16.34 14.24
C LEU A 27 -9.42 17.11 15.14
N GLU A 28 -10.24 17.96 14.54
CA GLU A 28 -11.29 18.70 15.26
C GLU A 28 -12.32 17.74 15.88
N GLN A 29 -12.78 16.75 15.13
CA GLN A 29 -13.71 15.72 15.64
C GLN A 29 -13.10 14.90 16.79
N ALA A 30 -11.79 14.67 16.76
CA ALA A 30 -11.06 14.04 17.85
C ALA A 30 -10.83 14.95 19.07
N GLY A 31 -11.28 16.22 19.02
CA GLY A 31 -11.08 17.22 20.06
C GLY A 31 -9.68 17.82 20.08
N CYS A 32 -8.88 17.57 19.08
CA CYS A 32 -7.56 18.19 18.93
C CYS A 32 -7.73 19.62 18.42
N ARG A 33 -7.12 20.59 19.12
CA ARG A 33 -7.19 22.01 18.75
C ARG A 33 -6.24 22.38 17.62
N ARG A 34 -5.32 21.48 17.29
CA ARG A 34 -4.34 21.73 16.25
C ARG A 34 -4.95 21.62 14.88
N GLN A 35 -4.63 22.60 14.04
CA GLN A 35 -4.88 22.59 12.61
C GLN A 35 -3.54 22.66 11.88
N PHE A 36 -3.40 21.97 10.79
CA PHE A 36 -2.21 22.02 9.95
C PHE A 36 -2.43 22.97 8.79
N SER A 37 -1.48 23.89 8.61
CA SER A 37 -1.38 24.77 7.45
C SER A 37 -0.45 24.14 6.40
N ASP A 38 -0.51 24.63 5.17
CA ASP A 38 0.37 24.17 4.07
C ASP A 38 1.86 24.27 4.43
N ALA A 39 2.27 25.27 5.21
CA ALA A 39 3.64 25.43 5.67
C ALA A 39 4.13 24.32 6.62
N GLU A 40 3.20 23.55 7.19
CA GLU A 40 3.50 22.45 8.11
C GLU A 40 3.39 21.08 7.43
N ILE A 41 3.00 21.06 6.14
CA ILE A 41 2.77 19.84 5.38
C ILE A 41 3.74 19.78 4.22
N LEU A 42 4.60 18.75 4.21
CA LEU A 42 5.47 18.46 3.09
C LEU A 42 4.73 17.58 2.09
N GLN A 43 4.51 18.09 0.87
CA GLN A 43 3.77 17.42 -0.20
C GLN A 43 4.52 17.44 -1.54
N LYS A 44 5.83 17.23 -1.46
CA LYS A 44 6.70 17.13 -2.63
C LYS A 44 6.82 15.69 -3.11
N ASN A 45 7.14 15.52 -4.40
CA ASN A 45 7.60 14.24 -4.91
C ASN A 45 8.93 13.87 -4.25
N TRP A 46 9.21 12.58 -4.12
CA TRP A 46 10.44 12.12 -3.48
C TRP A 46 11.71 12.62 -4.20
N ASP A 47 11.67 12.70 -5.52
CA ASP A 47 12.79 13.15 -6.35
C ASP A 47 13.04 14.67 -6.27
N ASP A 48 12.05 15.42 -5.77
CA ASP A 48 12.12 16.89 -5.61
C ASP A 48 12.49 17.31 -4.17
N LEU A 49 12.79 16.34 -3.29
CA LEU A 49 13.20 16.61 -1.92
C LEU A 49 14.61 17.18 -1.87
N THR A 50 14.79 18.24 -1.07
CA THR A 50 16.05 18.93 -0.88
C THR A 50 16.62 18.68 0.52
N GLU A 51 17.90 19.04 0.73
CA GLU A 51 18.53 19.00 2.06
C GLU A 51 17.77 19.86 3.07
N ASP A 52 17.20 21.00 2.64
CA ASP A 52 16.41 21.88 3.50
C ASP A 52 15.10 21.20 3.94
N ASP A 53 14.47 20.38 3.08
CA ASP A 53 13.28 19.62 3.45
C ASP A 53 13.62 18.59 4.54
N PHE A 54 14.72 17.87 4.39
CA PHE A 54 15.18 16.91 5.40
C PHE A 54 15.57 17.60 6.71
N LYS A 55 16.23 18.75 6.64
CA LYS A 55 16.56 19.57 7.80
C LYS A 55 15.30 20.03 8.52
N MET A 56 14.31 20.54 7.80
CA MET A 56 13.02 20.95 8.34
C MET A 56 12.31 19.79 9.05
N LEU A 57 12.37 18.57 8.51
CA LEU A 57 11.79 17.39 9.13
C LEU A 57 12.54 16.94 10.37
N SER A 58 13.88 16.99 10.34
CA SER A 58 14.72 16.59 11.47
C SER A 58 14.66 17.55 12.66
N GLU A 59 14.43 18.82 12.39
CA GLU A 59 14.33 19.89 13.40
C GLU A 59 12.90 20.05 13.93
N CYS A 60 11.91 19.33 13.39
CA CYS A 60 10.54 19.44 13.86
C CYS A 60 10.41 18.84 15.26
N SER A 61 9.95 19.66 16.22
CA SER A 61 9.75 19.24 17.61
C SER A 61 8.47 18.41 17.77
N TYR A 62 8.45 17.57 18.81
CA TYR A 62 7.22 16.92 19.28
C TYR A 62 6.35 17.91 20.05
N ARG A 63 5.05 17.87 19.79
CA ARG A 63 4.05 18.60 20.54
C ARG A 63 2.94 17.65 20.99
N SER A 64 2.72 17.56 22.28
CA SER A 64 1.61 16.79 22.83
C SER A 64 0.34 17.62 22.80
N GLU A 65 -0.75 16.99 22.36
CA GLU A 65 -2.10 17.56 22.42
C GLU A 65 -3.04 16.53 23.03
N ASP A 66 -4.06 16.99 23.72
CA ASP A 66 -5.14 16.13 24.16
C ASP A 66 -6.03 15.76 22.98
N TYR A 67 -6.37 14.49 22.88
CA TYR A 67 -7.28 14.00 21.85
C TYR A 67 -8.13 12.85 22.39
N ARG A 68 -9.29 12.67 21.78
CA ARG A 68 -10.13 11.48 21.98
C ARG A 68 -9.94 10.53 20.83
N LYS A 69 -9.55 9.29 21.14
CA LYS A 69 -9.49 8.24 20.12
C LYS A 69 -10.87 8.05 19.47
N LEU A 70 -10.95 8.26 18.17
CA LEU A 70 -12.14 7.95 17.40
C LEU A 70 -12.22 6.46 17.15
N ASP A 71 -13.39 5.89 17.35
CA ASP A 71 -13.70 4.52 16.99
C ASP A 71 -14.39 4.53 15.62
N PHE A 72 -13.68 4.03 14.61
CA PHE A 72 -14.21 3.92 13.25
C PHE A 72 -14.91 2.58 13.00
N GLY A 73 -15.05 1.75 14.05
CA GLY A 73 -15.55 0.37 13.90
C GLY A 73 -14.60 -0.52 13.10
N GLU A 74 -15.10 -1.68 12.73
CA GLU A 74 -14.38 -2.63 11.87
C GLU A 74 -14.58 -2.30 10.37
N GLN A 75 -14.39 -1.06 9.99
CA GLN A 75 -14.37 -0.74 8.56
C GLN A 75 -13.08 -1.28 7.95
N GLN A 76 -13.14 -2.51 7.46
CA GLN A 76 -12.09 -3.06 6.61
C GLN A 76 -12.07 -2.24 5.32
N THR A 77 -11.04 -1.44 5.15
CA THR A 77 -10.83 -0.67 3.93
C THR A 77 -10.25 -1.53 2.81
N PHE A 78 -9.70 -2.70 3.16
CA PHE A 78 -9.16 -3.69 2.22
C PHE A 78 -9.07 -5.07 2.87
N ASP A 79 -9.06 -6.10 2.02
CA ASP A 79 -8.92 -7.51 2.37
C ASP A 79 -7.57 -8.05 1.92
N SER A 80 -7.19 -9.20 2.47
CA SER A 80 -6.07 -9.97 1.96
C SER A 80 -6.44 -11.44 1.82
N LEU A 81 -6.05 -12.05 0.71
CA LEU A 81 -6.14 -13.48 0.48
C LEU A 81 -4.73 -14.07 0.55
N CYS A 82 -4.57 -15.07 1.38
CA CYS A 82 -3.30 -15.79 1.56
C CYS A 82 -3.41 -17.19 0.97
N PHE A 83 -2.46 -17.55 0.12
CA PHE A 83 -2.32 -18.87 -0.49
C PHE A 83 -1.00 -19.47 -0.05
N LEU A 84 -1.06 -20.57 0.68
CA LEU A 84 0.11 -21.31 1.13
C LEU A 84 0.46 -22.38 0.09
N GLU A 85 1.74 -22.58 -0.13
CA GLU A 85 2.28 -23.57 -1.08
C GLU A 85 1.59 -23.48 -2.47
N PRO A 86 1.58 -22.33 -3.13
CA PRO A 86 0.84 -22.14 -4.37
C PRO A 86 1.34 -23.03 -5.52
N LYS A 87 2.57 -23.56 -5.45
CA LYS A 87 3.20 -24.46 -6.45
C LYS A 87 3.08 -23.93 -7.86
N ILE A 88 3.30 -22.63 -8.03
CA ILE A 88 3.19 -21.92 -9.29
C ILE A 88 4.58 -21.50 -9.77
N THR A 89 4.86 -21.66 -11.06
CA THR A 89 6.12 -21.17 -11.64
C THR A 89 6.10 -19.64 -11.76
N GLU A 90 7.30 -19.03 -11.81
CA GLU A 90 7.43 -17.59 -11.96
C GLU A 90 6.72 -17.06 -13.22
N GLU A 91 6.86 -17.76 -14.35
CA GLU A 91 6.21 -17.39 -15.61
C GLU A 91 4.68 -17.48 -15.54
N ALA A 92 4.16 -18.53 -14.90
CA ALA A 92 2.73 -18.70 -14.71
C ALA A 92 2.19 -17.62 -13.73
N LEU A 93 2.94 -17.33 -12.67
CA LEU A 93 2.59 -16.29 -11.70
C LEU A 93 2.56 -14.90 -12.32
N LYS A 94 3.53 -14.59 -13.20
CA LYS A 94 3.55 -13.32 -13.94
C LYS A 94 2.29 -13.14 -14.78
N LYS A 95 1.94 -14.15 -15.58
CA LYS A 95 0.72 -14.12 -16.41
C LYS A 95 -0.55 -14.05 -15.55
N ALA A 96 -0.60 -14.79 -14.44
CA ALA A 96 -1.73 -14.78 -13.53
C ALA A 96 -1.87 -13.41 -12.85
N ALA A 97 -0.79 -12.78 -12.42
CA ALA A 97 -0.83 -11.45 -11.82
C ALA A 97 -1.35 -10.39 -12.80
N GLU A 98 -0.87 -10.40 -14.05
CA GLU A 98 -1.37 -9.52 -15.12
C GLU A 98 -2.88 -9.72 -15.34
N ALA A 99 -3.33 -10.98 -15.43
CA ALA A 99 -4.75 -11.30 -15.58
C ALA A 99 -5.60 -10.86 -14.38
N ILE A 100 -5.12 -11.06 -13.15
CA ILE A 100 -5.81 -10.65 -11.93
C ILE A 100 -5.96 -9.12 -11.88
N PHE A 101 -4.92 -8.35 -12.22
CA PHE A 101 -5.02 -6.89 -12.26
C PHE A 101 -5.93 -6.38 -13.38
N ALA A 102 -6.07 -7.12 -14.46
CA ALA A 102 -6.91 -6.75 -15.60
C ALA A 102 -8.39 -7.14 -15.43
N ASP A 103 -8.71 -8.10 -14.58
CA ASP A 103 -10.06 -8.65 -14.40
C ASP A 103 -10.80 -7.99 -13.23
N PRO A 104 -11.79 -7.10 -13.49
CA PRO A 104 -12.57 -6.46 -12.43
C PRO A 104 -13.34 -7.45 -11.54
N SER A 105 -13.61 -8.68 -12.04
CA SER A 105 -14.30 -9.71 -11.26
C SER A 105 -13.44 -10.29 -10.12
N CYS A 106 -12.12 -10.02 -10.12
CA CYS A 106 -11.23 -10.31 -9.02
C CYS A 106 -11.40 -9.37 -7.83
N GLY A 107 -12.14 -8.27 -7.99
CA GLY A 107 -12.20 -7.14 -7.09
C GLY A 107 -11.18 -6.06 -7.45
N ASN A 108 -11.06 -5.05 -6.59
CA ASN A 108 -10.04 -4.02 -6.79
C ASN A 108 -8.72 -4.45 -6.15
N VAL A 109 -7.90 -5.15 -6.92
CA VAL A 109 -6.59 -5.65 -6.45
C VAL A 109 -5.57 -4.52 -6.47
N PHE A 110 -4.91 -4.29 -5.32
CA PHE A 110 -3.88 -3.27 -5.14
C PHE A 110 -2.47 -3.81 -5.30
N ARG A 111 -2.23 -5.02 -4.77
CA ARG A 111 -0.89 -5.61 -4.69
C ARG A 111 -0.96 -7.13 -4.64
N ILE A 112 -0.01 -7.76 -5.28
CA ILE A 112 0.29 -9.18 -5.12
C ILE A 112 1.73 -9.28 -4.65
N LYS A 113 1.98 -9.96 -3.53
CA LYS A 113 3.32 -10.20 -3.01
C LYS A 113 3.44 -11.61 -2.48
N GLY A 114 4.65 -12.12 -2.45
CA GLY A 114 4.87 -13.44 -1.86
C GLY A 114 6.22 -14.01 -2.25
N ILE A 115 6.42 -15.25 -1.87
CA ILE A 115 7.61 -16.04 -2.18
C ILE A 115 7.15 -17.33 -2.83
N VAL A 116 7.73 -17.66 -3.98
CA VAL A 116 7.46 -18.88 -4.72
C VAL A 116 8.76 -19.62 -5.02
N LYS A 117 8.69 -20.93 -5.08
CA LYS A 117 9.81 -21.78 -5.44
C LYS A 117 9.89 -21.86 -6.95
N THR A 118 10.99 -21.38 -7.53
CA THR A 118 11.18 -21.30 -8.98
C THR A 118 12.11 -22.38 -9.54
N GLY A 119 12.76 -23.15 -8.67
CA GLY A 119 13.65 -24.26 -8.99
C GLY A 119 13.79 -25.20 -7.80
N GLU A 120 14.62 -26.22 -7.88
CA GLU A 120 14.81 -27.18 -6.77
C GLU A 120 15.29 -26.48 -5.49
N THR A 121 16.19 -25.50 -5.63
CA THR A 121 16.78 -24.73 -4.52
C THR A 121 16.69 -23.23 -4.72
N VAL A 122 15.89 -22.77 -5.68
CA VAL A 122 15.77 -21.34 -6.02
C VAL A 122 14.41 -20.83 -5.62
N TRP A 123 14.41 -19.72 -4.91
CA TRP A 123 13.24 -19.03 -4.41
C TRP A 123 13.19 -17.61 -4.97
N SER A 124 12.02 -17.12 -5.28
CA SER A 124 11.83 -15.77 -5.82
C SER A 124 10.73 -15.05 -5.06
N GLU A 125 11.02 -13.84 -4.60
CA GLU A 125 10.02 -12.93 -4.06
C GLU A 125 9.37 -12.18 -5.21
N ILE A 126 8.05 -12.22 -5.28
CA ILE A 126 7.24 -11.36 -6.14
C ILE A 126 6.73 -10.14 -5.37
N ASN A 127 6.78 -9.00 -6.01
CA ASN A 127 6.11 -7.78 -5.59
C ASN A 127 5.51 -7.11 -6.82
N ALA A 128 4.19 -7.14 -6.94
CA ALA A 128 3.46 -6.65 -8.09
C ALA A 128 2.36 -5.67 -7.70
N THR A 129 2.27 -4.60 -8.48
CA THR A 129 1.17 -3.63 -8.53
C THR A 129 0.68 -3.54 -9.97
N ARG A 130 -0.33 -2.70 -10.24
CA ARG A 130 -0.78 -2.44 -11.63
C ARG A 130 0.29 -1.78 -12.50
N GLU A 131 1.24 -1.07 -11.89
CA GLU A 131 2.24 -0.26 -12.57
C GLU A 131 3.59 -0.97 -12.70
N GLN A 132 3.90 -1.86 -11.74
CA GLN A 132 5.21 -2.48 -11.67
C GLN A 132 5.11 -3.91 -11.13
N MET A 133 5.93 -4.78 -11.69
CA MET A 133 6.13 -6.15 -11.20
C MET A 133 7.63 -6.45 -11.12
N THR A 134 8.06 -6.91 -9.97
CA THR A 134 9.45 -7.27 -9.70
C THR A 134 9.54 -8.71 -9.18
N PHE A 135 10.60 -9.40 -9.59
CA PHE A 135 11.02 -10.69 -9.06
C PHE A 135 12.43 -10.56 -8.53
N GLN A 136 12.68 -11.03 -7.34
CA GLN A 136 13.98 -10.98 -6.70
C GLN A 136 14.32 -12.34 -6.09
N ALA A 137 15.50 -12.87 -6.40
CA ALA A 137 15.98 -14.10 -5.77
C ALA A 137 16.15 -13.91 -4.26
N VAL A 138 15.64 -14.86 -3.50
CA VAL A 138 15.72 -14.86 -2.02
C VAL A 138 16.25 -16.19 -1.53
N PRO A 139 16.80 -16.27 -0.30
CA PRO A 139 17.17 -17.51 0.35
C PRO A 139 15.97 -18.45 0.49
N GLU A 140 16.24 -19.71 0.79
CA GLU A 140 15.20 -20.72 1.09
C GLU A 140 14.19 -20.18 2.09
N SER A 141 12.91 -20.32 1.75
CA SER A 141 11.80 -19.76 2.52
C SER A 141 10.54 -20.62 2.38
N GLN A 142 9.46 -20.19 2.98
CA GLN A 142 8.15 -20.80 2.81
C GLN A 142 7.41 -20.21 1.62
N GLU A 143 6.83 -21.05 0.76
CA GLU A 143 5.96 -20.57 -0.31
C GLU A 143 4.69 -19.95 0.24
N VAL A 144 4.48 -18.70 -0.09
CA VAL A 144 3.27 -17.96 0.27
C VAL A 144 2.99 -16.89 -0.79
N LEU A 145 1.74 -16.76 -1.18
CA LEU A 145 1.28 -15.68 -2.05
C LEU A 145 0.14 -14.93 -1.38
N ILE A 146 0.24 -13.61 -1.34
CA ILE A 146 -0.74 -12.73 -0.70
C ILE A 146 -1.25 -11.76 -1.75
N VAL A 147 -2.57 -11.74 -1.95
CA VAL A 147 -3.29 -10.78 -2.79
C VAL A 147 -4.00 -9.80 -1.88
N ILE A 148 -3.75 -8.52 -2.06
CA ILE A 148 -4.28 -7.42 -1.23
C ILE A 148 -5.15 -6.52 -2.11
N GLY A 149 -6.35 -6.20 -1.63
CA GLY A 149 -7.30 -5.36 -2.36
C GLY A 149 -8.61 -5.13 -1.62
N ALA A 150 -9.60 -4.60 -2.31
CA ALA A 150 -10.95 -4.40 -1.79
C ALA A 150 -11.96 -5.24 -2.57
N GLY A 151 -12.87 -5.92 -1.85
CA GLY A 151 -13.91 -6.75 -2.46
C GLY A 151 -13.33 -7.92 -3.26
N LEU A 152 -12.31 -8.57 -2.73
CA LEU A 152 -11.58 -9.65 -3.42
C LEU A 152 -12.47 -10.89 -3.59
N SER A 153 -12.50 -11.43 -4.82
CA SER A 153 -13.10 -12.74 -5.11
C SER A 153 -12.07 -13.85 -5.00
N LYS A 154 -12.07 -14.59 -3.88
CA LYS A 154 -11.17 -15.71 -3.66
C LYS A 154 -11.29 -16.77 -4.75
N GLU A 155 -12.53 -17.11 -5.13
CA GLU A 155 -12.82 -18.13 -6.14
C GLU A 155 -12.21 -17.74 -7.50
N ARG A 156 -12.43 -16.51 -7.91
CA ARG A 156 -11.92 -16.02 -9.21
C ARG A 156 -10.40 -15.97 -9.24
N ILE A 157 -9.80 -15.42 -8.18
CA ILE A 157 -8.34 -15.30 -8.06
C ILE A 157 -7.69 -16.69 -7.99
N SER A 158 -8.22 -17.63 -7.20
CA SER A 158 -7.73 -19.02 -7.14
C SER A 158 -7.78 -19.69 -8.51
N GLY A 159 -8.90 -19.49 -9.25
CA GLY A 159 -9.05 -20.03 -10.59
C GLY A 159 -7.99 -19.54 -11.58
N ILE A 160 -7.67 -18.24 -11.55
CA ILE A 160 -6.61 -17.65 -12.40
C ILE A 160 -5.22 -18.15 -11.99
N LEU A 161 -4.96 -18.27 -10.67
CA LEU A 161 -3.71 -18.82 -10.15
C LEU A 161 -3.55 -20.32 -10.38
N GLY A 162 -4.64 -21.03 -10.74
CA GLY A 162 -4.64 -22.49 -10.88
C GLY A 162 -4.49 -23.24 -9.54
N ILE A 163 -4.85 -22.58 -8.43
CA ILE A 163 -4.78 -23.11 -7.06
C ILE A 163 -6.16 -23.63 -6.65
N LYS A 164 -6.19 -24.85 -6.08
CA LYS A 164 -7.45 -25.48 -5.60
C LYS A 164 -7.70 -25.18 -4.12
#